data_a3b47b587c379412429bd778f96b8c4b
#
_entry.id   a3b47b587c379412429bd778f96b8c4b
#
_cell.length_a   1.000
_cell.length_b   1.000
_cell.length_c   1.000
_cell.angle_alpha   90.00
_cell.angle_beta   90.00
_cell.angle_gamma   90.00
#
_symmetry.space_group_name_H-M   'P 1'
#
loop_
_entity.id
_entity.type
_entity.pdbx_description
1 polymer ?
#
loop_
_entity_poly.entity_id
_entity_poly.type
_entity_poly.pdbx_seq_one_letter_code
_entity_poly.pdbx_strand_id
1 'polypeptide(L)'
;MAVLSADSFASILALVGVVIVVAALMSGFIERSNVPQVAVFLGLGAVLGPAGLHLLNVHLDSPILRVVATLSLALVLFTDAVSLNVPEVQRQTGLALRVLGPGTLLSATLIGLAAWGLLNLSPAASVLLGAALASTDPVLLRGLLRRPDIPSAARQALRLESGLNDVVLLPIVLVAMPFLSAGPLPNVTQWIHMGLNLFLLGPVAGIAVGLVGVAVLDLVRRRVGIRRDYESLYSLGVAFAAFAAAETVHGSGFLAVFAAGLTIAALDVELCDCFLEYGETTAELALLFTFVLLGSSLIWSGFAMLSWAALAFALLTLLSRPVAFAVALAGTKLGKKAHTLISWFGPRGLSTLLLVLLPVFAGVPGGDHLFSICCLVVVMSVILHGGSLMLVRPKSQAAHDAPSAAEVAAAAPPAQDFVLATAVAVPPKKANAARDGGHHGDRTIASGESLDRILPAAQTPRAPAPAGDRITVAEMQRLQEAGENVVVLDVRSERTYNDSDLLAGGALRMDYHHAAELSAKAGIPKDAWVILFCACPDDKTSVYTAGEMRRAGWTHAYALRDGWDAWQAAGLPVAAKAA
;
A
#
# COMPACT_ATOMS: atom_id res chain seq x y z
N MET A 1 -6.53 -24.56 27.70
CA MET A 1 -5.65 -24.54 26.52
C MET A 1 -5.71 -25.92 25.89
N ALA A 2 -6.32 -26.08 24.73
CA ALA A 2 -6.25 -27.32 23.99
C ALA A 2 -4.80 -27.47 23.52
N VAL A 3 -4.11 -28.54 23.95
CA VAL A 3 -2.76 -28.86 23.49
C VAL A 3 -2.90 -29.25 22.02
N LEU A 4 -2.33 -28.44 21.13
CA LEU A 4 -2.23 -28.79 19.72
C LEU A 4 -1.47 -30.10 19.60
N SER A 5 -2.06 -31.12 18.96
CA SER A 5 -1.33 -32.34 18.65
C SER A 5 -0.18 -32.04 17.68
N ALA A 6 0.88 -32.83 17.73
CA ALA A 6 2.04 -32.65 16.82
C ALA A 6 1.60 -32.65 15.35
N ASP A 7 0.63 -33.50 14.99
CA ASP A 7 0.09 -33.61 13.62
C ASP A 7 -0.68 -32.35 13.20
N SER A 8 -1.46 -31.75 14.11
CA SER A 8 -2.17 -30.49 13.83
C SER A 8 -1.20 -29.32 13.69
N PHE A 9 -0.12 -29.30 14.47
CA PHE A 9 0.92 -28.27 14.34
C PHE A 9 1.66 -28.37 13.00
N ALA A 10 2.06 -29.58 12.59
CA ALA A 10 2.72 -29.83 11.31
C ALA A 10 1.83 -29.41 10.12
N SER A 11 0.53 -29.73 10.19
CA SER A 11 -0.44 -29.34 9.15
C SER A 11 -0.63 -27.82 9.05
N ILE A 12 -0.67 -27.12 10.18
CA ILE A 12 -0.75 -25.64 10.19
C ILE A 12 0.52 -25.05 9.57
N LEU A 13 1.69 -25.55 9.96
CA LEU A 13 2.96 -25.04 9.43
C LEU A 13 3.09 -25.30 7.91
N ALA A 14 2.69 -26.49 7.46
CA ALA A 14 2.64 -26.79 6.03
C ALA A 14 1.69 -25.85 5.27
N LEU A 15 0.52 -25.56 5.82
CA LEU A 15 -0.43 -24.62 5.24
C LEU A 15 0.18 -23.21 5.11
N VAL A 16 0.79 -22.71 6.17
CA VAL A 16 1.46 -21.38 6.15
C VAL A 16 2.53 -21.36 5.07
N GLY A 17 3.37 -22.40 5.00
CA GLY A 17 4.41 -22.52 3.99
C GLY A 17 3.84 -22.53 2.57
N VAL A 18 2.80 -23.33 2.31
CA VAL A 18 2.16 -23.40 0.98
C VAL A 18 1.55 -22.05 0.58
N VAL A 19 0.84 -21.37 1.49
CA VAL A 19 0.24 -20.06 1.19
C VAL A 19 1.31 -19.04 0.83
N ILE A 20 2.39 -18.95 1.61
CA ILE A 20 3.49 -18.00 1.35
C ILE A 20 4.17 -18.32 -0.01
N VAL A 21 4.47 -19.59 -0.27
CA VAL A 21 5.10 -20.00 -1.53
C VAL A 21 4.20 -19.70 -2.72
N VAL A 22 2.90 -20.05 -2.63
CA VAL A 22 1.94 -19.75 -3.71
C VAL A 22 1.76 -18.25 -3.90
N ALA A 23 1.68 -17.47 -2.82
CA ALA A 23 1.58 -16.01 -2.91
C ALA A 23 2.79 -15.43 -3.66
N ALA A 24 4.00 -15.84 -3.29
CA ALA A 24 5.22 -15.37 -3.92
C ALA A 24 5.32 -15.76 -5.40
N LEU A 25 5.05 -17.03 -5.72
CA LEU A 25 5.13 -17.54 -7.10
C LEU A 25 4.04 -17.00 -8.02
N MET A 26 2.84 -16.76 -7.48
CA MET A 26 1.69 -16.29 -8.25
C MET A 26 1.66 -14.75 -8.38
N SER A 27 2.45 -14.00 -7.61
CA SER A 27 2.40 -12.53 -7.60
C SER A 27 2.54 -11.93 -8.99
N GLY A 28 3.58 -12.32 -9.75
CA GLY A 28 3.80 -11.83 -11.11
C GLY A 28 2.74 -12.27 -12.12
N PHE A 29 2.13 -13.46 -11.94
CA PHE A 29 1.03 -13.92 -12.77
C PHE A 29 -0.25 -13.11 -12.50
N ILE A 30 -0.56 -12.87 -11.24
CA ILE A 30 -1.73 -12.08 -10.80
C ILE A 30 -1.64 -10.65 -11.36
N GLU A 31 -0.48 -10.01 -11.26
CA GLU A 31 -0.28 -8.65 -11.78
C GLU A 31 -0.45 -8.56 -13.30
N ARG A 32 -0.02 -9.59 -14.05
CA ARG A 32 -0.09 -9.60 -15.52
C ARG A 32 -1.45 -10.04 -16.06
N SER A 33 -2.15 -10.94 -15.37
CA SER A 33 -3.37 -11.58 -15.85
C SER A 33 -4.66 -10.80 -15.54
N ASN A 34 -4.61 -9.75 -14.71
CA ASN A 34 -5.77 -9.07 -14.13
C ASN A 34 -6.75 -10.02 -13.40
N VAL A 35 -6.34 -11.24 -13.05
CA VAL A 35 -7.15 -12.16 -12.24
C VAL A 35 -7.20 -11.62 -10.81
N PRO A 36 -8.38 -11.52 -10.19
CA PRO A 36 -8.46 -11.10 -8.80
C PRO A 36 -7.67 -12.06 -7.89
N GLN A 37 -6.71 -11.54 -7.15
CA GLN A 37 -5.89 -12.31 -6.20
C GLN A 37 -6.75 -13.14 -5.24
N VAL A 38 -7.86 -12.57 -4.77
CA VAL A 38 -8.85 -13.23 -3.92
C VAL A 38 -9.38 -14.53 -4.54
N ALA A 39 -9.72 -14.53 -5.83
CA ALA A 39 -10.23 -15.73 -6.51
C ALA A 39 -9.20 -16.86 -6.53
N VAL A 40 -7.91 -16.53 -6.70
CA VAL A 40 -6.82 -17.51 -6.70
C VAL A 40 -6.70 -18.18 -5.32
N PHE A 41 -6.75 -17.40 -4.22
CA PHE A 41 -6.59 -17.93 -2.87
C PHE A 41 -7.84 -18.65 -2.34
N LEU A 42 -9.04 -18.22 -2.74
CA LEU A 42 -10.27 -18.99 -2.52
C LEU A 42 -10.20 -20.35 -3.26
N GLY A 43 -9.74 -20.34 -4.51
CA GLY A 43 -9.52 -21.57 -5.28
C GLY A 43 -8.46 -22.50 -4.65
N LEU A 44 -7.34 -21.93 -4.17
CA LEU A 44 -6.34 -22.68 -3.43
C LEU A 44 -6.96 -23.33 -2.17
N GLY A 45 -7.76 -22.57 -1.42
CA GLY A 45 -8.51 -23.09 -0.28
C GLY A 45 -9.40 -24.27 -0.66
N ALA A 46 -10.15 -24.16 -1.77
CA ALA A 46 -11.00 -25.25 -2.25
C ALA A 46 -10.21 -26.51 -2.61
N VAL A 47 -9.05 -26.35 -3.24
CA VAL A 47 -8.14 -27.47 -3.55
C VAL A 47 -7.60 -28.15 -2.30
N LEU A 48 -7.21 -27.35 -1.28
CA LEU A 48 -6.69 -27.87 -0.01
C LEU A 48 -7.80 -28.39 0.92
N GLY A 49 -9.04 -27.98 0.69
CA GLY A 49 -10.20 -28.29 1.51
C GLY A 49 -10.80 -29.68 1.28
N PRO A 50 -11.99 -29.95 1.89
CA PRO A 50 -12.69 -31.22 1.78
C PRO A 50 -13.15 -31.58 0.37
N ALA A 51 -13.28 -30.61 -0.53
CA ALA A 51 -13.63 -30.84 -1.93
C ALA A 51 -12.44 -31.29 -2.79
N GLY A 52 -11.19 -31.14 -2.29
CA GLY A 52 -9.96 -31.45 -3.01
C GLY A 52 -9.07 -32.45 -2.25
N LEU A 53 -7.95 -31.96 -1.73
CA LEU A 53 -6.91 -32.79 -1.10
C LEU A 53 -7.22 -33.22 0.35
N HIS A 54 -8.30 -32.75 0.95
CA HIS A 54 -8.70 -33.04 2.35
C HIS A 54 -7.63 -32.68 3.41
N LEU A 55 -6.74 -31.73 3.08
CA LEU A 55 -5.69 -31.28 3.99
C LEU A 55 -6.19 -30.25 5.01
N LEU A 56 -7.25 -29.54 4.67
CA LEU A 56 -7.86 -28.51 5.50
C LEU A 56 -9.33 -28.83 5.77
N ASN A 57 -9.69 -28.85 7.04
CA ASN A 57 -11.07 -28.96 7.46
C ASN A 57 -11.38 -27.83 8.47
N VAL A 58 -11.90 -26.72 7.97
CA VAL A 58 -12.16 -25.50 8.75
C VAL A 58 -13.67 -25.34 8.92
N HIS A 59 -14.08 -25.17 10.17
CA HIS A 59 -15.46 -24.89 10.56
C HIS A 59 -15.57 -23.47 11.14
N LEU A 60 -16.78 -22.92 11.21
CA LEU A 60 -17.02 -21.56 11.73
C LEU A 60 -16.61 -21.38 13.19
N ASP A 61 -16.69 -22.44 13.99
CA ASP A 61 -16.28 -22.48 15.40
C ASP A 61 -14.78 -22.77 15.59
N SER A 62 -14.03 -22.95 14.50
CA SER A 62 -12.60 -23.27 14.54
C SER A 62 -11.79 -22.14 15.23
N PRO A 63 -11.01 -22.46 16.28
CA PRO A 63 -10.17 -21.47 16.96
C PRO A 63 -9.13 -20.82 16.01
N ILE A 64 -8.64 -21.57 15.03
CA ILE A 64 -7.67 -21.04 14.06
C ILE A 64 -8.31 -19.97 13.17
N LEU A 65 -9.54 -20.19 12.71
CA LEU A 65 -10.28 -19.19 11.93
C LEU A 65 -10.49 -17.91 12.75
N ARG A 66 -10.90 -18.06 14.01
CA ARG A 66 -11.10 -16.91 14.92
C ARG A 66 -9.82 -16.10 15.09
N VAL A 67 -8.70 -16.76 15.40
CA VAL A 67 -7.41 -16.08 15.61
C VAL A 67 -6.96 -15.39 14.32
N VAL A 68 -6.94 -16.11 13.20
CA VAL A 68 -6.46 -15.56 11.91
C VAL A 68 -7.35 -14.43 11.44
N ALA A 69 -8.67 -14.58 11.51
CA ALA A 69 -9.62 -13.53 11.12
C ALA A 69 -9.48 -12.27 11.99
N THR A 70 -9.36 -12.44 13.32
CA THR A 70 -9.17 -11.32 14.26
C THR A 70 -7.87 -10.58 13.99
N LEU A 71 -6.76 -11.32 13.82
CA LEU A 71 -5.46 -10.72 13.49
C LEU A 71 -5.50 -10.01 12.13
N SER A 72 -6.12 -10.62 11.13
CA SER A 72 -6.23 -10.03 9.80
C SER A 72 -7.01 -8.71 9.84
N LEU A 73 -8.17 -8.68 10.52
CA LEU A 73 -8.96 -7.46 10.64
C LEU A 73 -8.22 -6.38 11.42
N ALA A 74 -7.56 -6.74 12.54
CA ALA A 74 -6.78 -5.79 13.32
C ALA A 74 -5.63 -5.19 12.50
N LEU A 75 -4.88 -6.01 11.77
CA LEU A 75 -3.78 -5.55 10.94
C LEU A 75 -4.23 -4.66 9.79
N VAL A 76 -5.34 -5.01 9.13
CA VAL A 76 -5.91 -4.18 8.06
C VAL A 76 -6.33 -2.82 8.60
N LEU A 77 -7.10 -2.77 9.68
CA LEU A 77 -7.53 -1.51 10.29
C LEU A 77 -6.33 -0.65 10.72
N PHE A 78 -5.27 -1.27 11.23
CA PHE A 78 -4.05 -0.54 11.60
C PHE A 78 -3.33 0.03 10.38
N THR A 79 -3.05 -0.80 9.38
CA THR A 79 -2.32 -0.39 8.17
C THR A 79 -3.10 0.65 7.38
N ASP A 80 -4.42 0.51 7.26
CA ASP A 80 -5.29 1.49 6.64
C ASP A 80 -5.22 2.83 7.38
N ALA A 81 -5.26 2.82 8.72
CA ALA A 81 -5.17 4.03 9.54
C ALA A 81 -3.80 4.72 9.42
N VAL A 82 -2.70 3.96 9.49
CA VAL A 82 -1.33 4.50 9.37
C VAL A 82 -1.06 5.04 7.98
N SER A 83 -1.62 4.41 6.95
CA SER A 83 -1.44 4.82 5.55
C SER A 83 -2.23 6.07 5.15
N LEU A 84 -3.10 6.58 6.04
CA LEU A 84 -3.87 7.80 5.78
C LEU A 84 -2.99 9.03 5.74
N ASN A 85 -3.06 9.75 4.62
CA ASN A 85 -2.49 11.09 4.54
C ASN A 85 -3.47 12.09 5.18
N VAL A 86 -3.29 12.35 6.48
CA VAL A 86 -4.18 13.23 7.27
C VAL A 86 -4.30 14.63 6.67
N PRO A 87 -3.22 15.34 6.25
CA PRO A 87 -3.29 16.62 5.57
C PRO A 87 -4.15 16.60 4.30
N GLU A 88 -4.06 15.54 3.53
CA GLU A 88 -4.81 15.40 2.28
C GLU A 88 -6.30 15.14 2.54
N VAL A 89 -6.63 14.30 3.52
CA VAL A 89 -8.02 14.12 3.99
C VAL A 89 -8.63 15.44 4.44
N GLN A 90 -7.87 16.27 5.15
CA GLN A 90 -8.30 17.61 5.58
C GLN A 90 -8.56 18.55 4.40
N ARG A 91 -7.73 18.51 3.35
CA ARG A 91 -7.94 19.30 2.13
C ARG A 91 -9.21 18.90 1.37
N GLN A 92 -9.59 17.62 1.44
CA GLN A 92 -10.74 17.06 0.73
C GLN A 92 -11.88 16.62 1.67
N THR A 93 -11.99 17.20 2.86
CA THR A 93 -12.98 16.84 3.89
C THR A 93 -14.39 16.74 3.33
N GLY A 94 -14.77 17.66 2.40
CA GLY A 94 -16.09 17.63 1.78
C GLY A 94 -16.37 16.37 0.96
N LEU A 95 -15.38 15.84 0.25
CA LEU A 95 -15.49 14.59 -0.50
C LEU A 95 -15.48 13.39 0.46
N ALA A 96 -14.56 13.36 1.40
CA ALA A 96 -14.45 12.32 2.42
C ALA A 96 -15.76 12.16 3.21
N LEU A 97 -16.33 13.26 3.71
CA LEU A 97 -17.60 13.26 4.43
C LEU A 97 -18.77 12.76 3.56
N ARG A 98 -18.82 13.09 2.28
CA ARG A 98 -19.88 12.62 1.38
C ARG A 98 -19.76 11.13 1.07
N VAL A 99 -18.55 10.64 0.93
CA VAL A 99 -18.27 9.23 0.65
C VAL A 99 -18.56 8.37 1.86
N LEU A 100 -17.98 8.70 3.02
CA LEU A 100 -18.09 7.92 4.26
C LEU A 100 -19.43 8.11 4.97
N GLY A 101 -20.01 9.32 4.95
CA GLY A 101 -21.30 9.60 5.55
C GLY A 101 -22.44 9.09 4.65
N PRO A 102 -23.04 9.98 3.84
CA PRO A 102 -24.22 9.59 3.04
C PRO A 102 -23.94 8.45 2.06
N GLY A 103 -22.74 8.34 1.46
CA GLY A 103 -22.42 7.26 0.51
C GLY A 103 -22.47 5.88 1.17
N THR A 104 -21.67 5.67 2.21
CA THR A 104 -21.57 4.38 2.89
C THR A 104 -22.83 4.07 3.71
N LEU A 105 -23.37 5.05 4.47
CA LEU A 105 -24.56 4.83 5.30
C LEU A 105 -25.82 4.58 4.47
N LEU A 106 -26.02 5.31 3.37
CA LEU A 106 -27.14 5.06 2.47
C LEU A 106 -27.02 3.69 1.80
N SER A 107 -25.79 3.30 1.40
CA SER A 107 -25.56 1.93 0.88
C SER A 107 -25.92 0.88 1.93
N ALA A 108 -25.46 1.01 3.17
CA ALA A 108 -25.79 0.10 4.27
C ALA A 108 -27.30 0.04 4.53
N THR A 109 -27.98 1.19 4.53
CA THR A 109 -29.43 1.28 4.72
C THR A 109 -30.20 0.60 3.60
N LEU A 110 -29.82 0.83 2.33
CA LEU A 110 -30.47 0.18 1.19
C LEU A 110 -30.31 -1.34 1.20
N ILE A 111 -29.10 -1.82 1.57
CA ILE A 111 -28.85 -3.26 1.74
C ILE A 111 -29.68 -3.83 2.90
N GLY A 112 -29.72 -3.13 4.03
CA GLY A 112 -30.53 -3.56 5.19
C GLY A 112 -32.01 -3.63 4.87
N LEU A 113 -32.56 -2.64 4.17
CA LEU A 113 -33.96 -2.65 3.71
C LEU A 113 -34.24 -3.79 2.73
N ALA A 114 -33.29 -4.07 1.81
CA ALA A 114 -33.41 -5.21 0.91
C ALA A 114 -33.37 -6.55 1.67
N ALA A 115 -32.52 -6.68 2.69
CA ALA A 115 -32.45 -7.85 3.54
C ALA A 115 -33.77 -8.07 4.31
N TRP A 116 -34.31 -7.00 4.89
CA TRP A 116 -35.58 -7.04 5.60
C TRP A 116 -36.75 -7.44 4.68
N GLY A 117 -36.86 -6.81 3.51
CA GLY A 117 -37.96 -7.03 2.59
C GLY A 117 -37.90 -8.34 1.81
N LEU A 118 -36.71 -8.79 1.37
CA LEU A 118 -36.56 -9.97 0.52
C LEU A 118 -36.28 -11.25 1.28
N LEU A 119 -35.47 -11.15 2.37
CA LEU A 119 -35.05 -12.31 3.14
C LEU A 119 -35.88 -12.50 4.42
N ASN A 120 -36.82 -11.60 4.70
CA ASN A 120 -37.67 -11.60 5.91
C ASN A 120 -36.85 -11.72 7.21
N LEU A 121 -35.67 -11.09 7.24
CA LEU A 121 -34.81 -11.06 8.43
C LEU A 121 -35.36 -10.08 9.47
N SER A 122 -35.00 -10.31 10.74
CA SER A 122 -35.31 -9.34 11.79
C SER A 122 -34.68 -7.98 11.50
N PRO A 123 -35.21 -6.86 11.97
CA PRO A 123 -34.60 -5.55 11.77
C PRO A 123 -33.14 -5.48 12.18
N ALA A 124 -32.77 -6.09 13.31
CA ALA A 124 -31.40 -6.11 13.80
C ALA A 124 -30.47 -6.92 12.88
N ALA A 125 -30.89 -8.10 12.42
CA ALA A 125 -30.17 -8.90 11.43
C ALA A 125 -29.99 -8.16 10.11
N SER A 126 -31.02 -7.43 9.69
CA SER A 126 -31.01 -6.62 8.47
C SER A 126 -30.02 -5.44 8.57
N VAL A 127 -29.98 -4.74 9.70
CA VAL A 127 -29.02 -3.66 9.96
C VAL A 127 -27.59 -4.22 9.99
N LEU A 128 -27.36 -5.33 10.71
CA LEU A 128 -26.06 -5.98 10.77
C LEU A 128 -25.57 -6.39 9.37
N LEU A 129 -26.43 -7.08 8.62
CA LEU A 129 -26.12 -7.53 7.25
C LEU A 129 -25.90 -6.34 6.31
N GLY A 130 -26.69 -5.28 6.45
CA GLY A 130 -26.52 -4.03 5.71
C GLY A 130 -25.20 -3.36 5.99
N ALA A 131 -24.78 -3.27 7.25
CA ALA A 131 -23.49 -2.72 7.63
C ALA A 131 -22.33 -3.60 7.13
N ALA A 132 -22.36 -4.90 7.38
CA ALA A 132 -21.29 -5.81 6.95
C ALA A 132 -21.12 -5.80 5.42
N LEU A 133 -22.24 -5.85 4.67
CA LEU A 133 -22.20 -5.85 3.20
C LEU A 133 -21.96 -4.46 2.58
N ALA A 134 -22.03 -3.37 3.32
CA ALA A 134 -21.63 -2.05 2.84
C ALA A 134 -20.11 -1.86 2.85
N SER A 135 -19.37 -2.63 3.63
CA SER A 135 -17.90 -2.63 3.64
C SER A 135 -17.34 -3.02 2.27
N THR A 136 -16.29 -2.34 1.84
CA THR A 136 -15.60 -2.56 0.55
C THR A 136 -14.17 -3.01 0.80
N ASP A 137 -13.71 -3.95 -0.03
CA ASP A 137 -12.41 -4.59 0.12
C ASP A 137 -11.32 -3.83 -0.64
N PRO A 138 -10.31 -3.27 0.04
CA PRO A 138 -9.21 -2.57 -0.62
C PRO A 138 -8.33 -3.49 -1.49
N VAL A 139 -8.23 -4.80 -1.14
CA VAL A 139 -7.40 -5.74 -1.90
C VAL A 139 -7.92 -5.92 -3.33
N LEU A 140 -9.24 -6.03 -3.48
CA LEU A 140 -9.88 -6.12 -4.80
C LEU A 140 -9.76 -4.82 -5.61
N LEU A 141 -9.56 -3.68 -4.96
CA LEU A 141 -9.39 -2.38 -5.63
C LEU A 141 -7.94 -2.10 -6.05
N ARG A 142 -6.93 -2.78 -5.49
CA ARG A 142 -5.51 -2.50 -5.77
C ARG A 142 -5.17 -2.48 -7.26
N GLY A 143 -5.66 -3.47 -8.01
CA GLY A 143 -5.46 -3.53 -9.47
C GLY A 143 -6.01 -2.31 -10.21
N LEU A 144 -7.14 -1.75 -9.75
CA LEU A 144 -7.71 -0.52 -10.29
C LEU A 144 -6.90 0.71 -9.88
N LEU A 145 -6.52 0.81 -8.61
CA LEU A 145 -5.85 1.98 -8.04
C LEU A 145 -4.42 2.19 -8.59
N ARG A 146 -3.76 1.13 -9.06
CA ARG A 146 -2.45 1.20 -9.72
C ARG A 146 -2.50 1.68 -11.19
N ARG A 147 -3.68 1.76 -11.79
CA ARG A 147 -3.83 2.11 -13.21
C ARG A 147 -3.66 3.63 -13.43
N PRO A 148 -2.82 4.05 -14.37
CA PRO A 148 -2.57 5.48 -14.64
C PRO A 148 -3.76 6.17 -15.32
N ASP A 149 -4.63 5.41 -16.03
CA ASP A 149 -5.81 5.95 -16.73
C ASP A 149 -6.99 6.30 -15.81
N ILE A 150 -6.88 6.05 -14.51
CA ILE A 150 -7.88 6.38 -13.49
C ILE A 150 -7.67 7.81 -12.99
N PRO A 151 -8.70 8.68 -13.04
CA PRO A 151 -8.60 10.03 -12.50
C PRO A 151 -8.15 10.05 -11.04
N SER A 152 -7.24 10.96 -10.67
CA SER A 152 -6.69 11.10 -9.31
C SER A 152 -7.79 11.23 -8.26
N ALA A 153 -8.80 12.06 -8.52
CA ALA A 153 -9.95 12.23 -7.62
C ALA A 153 -10.73 10.92 -7.37
N ALA A 154 -10.87 10.05 -8.38
CA ALA A 154 -11.51 8.75 -8.20
C ALA A 154 -10.63 7.80 -7.38
N ARG A 155 -9.33 7.79 -7.64
CA ARG A 155 -8.36 6.97 -6.91
C ARG A 155 -8.32 7.33 -5.43
N GLN A 156 -8.29 8.64 -5.13
CA GLN A 156 -8.32 9.15 -3.76
C GLN A 156 -9.64 8.80 -3.05
N ALA A 157 -10.80 9.06 -3.69
CA ALA A 157 -12.10 8.75 -3.10
C ALA A 157 -12.26 7.27 -2.79
N LEU A 158 -11.84 6.38 -3.70
CA LEU A 158 -11.88 4.94 -3.50
C LEU A 158 -10.93 4.47 -2.40
N ARG A 159 -9.72 5.05 -2.33
CA ARG A 159 -8.74 4.75 -1.27
C ARG A 159 -9.25 5.19 0.10
N LEU A 160 -9.79 6.41 0.21
CA LEU A 160 -10.39 6.91 1.45
C LEU A 160 -11.58 6.08 1.90
N GLU A 161 -12.43 5.72 0.98
CA GLU A 161 -13.63 4.93 1.31
C GLU A 161 -13.25 3.52 1.76
N SER A 162 -12.42 2.80 1.01
CA SER A 162 -12.06 1.43 1.38
C SER A 162 -11.23 1.33 2.67
N GLY A 163 -10.45 2.36 3.01
CA GLY A 163 -9.66 2.37 4.25
C GLY A 163 -10.41 2.89 5.49
N LEU A 164 -11.52 3.62 5.32
CA LEU A 164 -12.23 4.24 6.45
C LEU A 164 -13.66 3.74 6.66
N ASN A 165 -14.24 3.02 5.69
CA ASN A 165 -15.62 2.56 5.78
C ASN A 165 -15.84 1.60 6.96
N ASP A 166 -14.86 0.73 7.26
CA ASP A 166 -14.97 -0.25 8.35
C ASP A 166 -15.04 0.42 9.71
N VAL A 167 -14.42 1.58 9.88
CA VAL A 167 -14.51 2.38 11.12
C VAL A 167 -15.93 2.88 11.37
N VAL A 168 -16.67 3.17 10.30
CA VAL A 168 -18.08 3.60 10.38
C VAL A 168 -19.00 2.39 10.54
N LEU A 169 -18.71 1.29 9.87
CA LEU A 169 -19.58 0.12 9.78
C LEU A 169 -19.42 -0.84 10.96
N LEU A 170 -18.19 -1.01 11.47
CA LEU A 170 -17.91 -1.88 12.62
C LEU A 170 -18.73 -1.52 13.88
N PRO A 171 -18.83 -0.24 14.31
CA PRO A 171 -19.71 0.13 15.41
C PRO A 171 -21.18 -0.25 15.19
N ILE A 172 -21.68 -0.13 13.96
CA ILE A 172 -23.06 -0.50 13.63
C ILE A 172 -23.27 -2.01 13.81
N VAL A 173 -22.31 -2.82 13.34
CA VAL A 173 -22.33 -4.28 13.54
C VAL A 173 -22.32 -4.62 15.04
N LEU A 174 -21.41 -4.03 15.81
CA LEU A 174 -21.27 -4.30 17.24
C LEU A 174 -22.50 -3.86 18.04
N VAL A 175 -23.15 -2.75 17.69
CA VAL A 175 -24.39 -2.28 18.32
C VAL A 175 -25.59 -3.13 17.93
N ALA A 176 -25.62 -3.73 16.72
CA ALA A 176 -26.71 -4.59 16.28
C ALA A 176 -26.70 -5.98 16.96
N MET A 177 -25.53 -6.48 17.38
CA MET A 177 -25.38 -7.84 17.94
C MET A 177 -26.21 -8.12 19.18
N PRO A 178 -26.31 -7.25 20.22
CA PRO A 178 -27.16 -7.48 21.40
C PRO A 178 -28.64 -7.67 21.08
N PHE A 179 -29.16 -7.04 20.01
CA PHE A 179 -30.55 -7.21 19.59
C PHE A 179 -30.82 -8.58 18.96
N LEU A 180 -29.81 -9.32 18.60
CA LEU A 180 -29.89 -10.67 18.04
C LEU A 180 -29.65 -11.74 19.11
N SER A 181 -29.12 -11.37 20.27
CA SER A 181 -28.84 -12.30 21.35
C SER A 181 -30.16 -12.77 22.00
N ALA A 182 -30.22 -14.02 22.45
CA ALA A 182 -31.40 -14.63 23.03
C ALA A 182 -31.75 -14.12 24.46
N GLY A 183 -30.91 -13.22 25.01
CA GLY A 183 -31.09 -12.65 26.35
C GLY A 183 -32.00 -11.42 26.37
N PRO A 184 -32.32 -10.90 27.55
CA PRO A 184 -33.01 -9.64 27.67
C PRO A 184 -32.17 -8.51 27.08
N LEU A 185 -32.86 -7.54 26.44
CA LEU A 185 -32.18 -6.36 25.92
C LEU A 185 -31.46 -5.60 27.05
N PRO A 186 -30.25 -5.07 26.76
CA PRO A 186 -29.52 -4.28 27.73
C PRO A 186 -30.37 -3.12 28.28
N ASN A 187 -30.29 -2.87 29.58
CA ASN A 187 -30.92 -1.69 30.19
C ASN A 187 -30.14 -0.41 29.81
N VAL A 188 -30.71 0.75 30.13
CA VAL A 188 -30.09 2.05 29.79
C VAL A 188 -28.65 2.17 30.28
N THR A 189 -28.36 1.70 31.50
CA THR A 189 -27.02 1.73 32.07
C THR A 189 -26.05 0.85 31.28
N GLN A 190 -26.48 -0.34 30.87
CA GLN A 190 -25.67 -1.25 30.03
C GLN A 190 -25.43 -0.67 28.65
N TRP A 191 -26.42 0.01 28.05
CA TRP A 191 -26.21 0.74 26.79
C TRP A 191 -25.21 1.87 26.93
N ILE A 192 -25.26 2.65 28.03
CA ILE A 192 -24.27 3.68 28.31
C ILE A 192 -22.88 3.06 28.47
N HIS A 193 -22.74 2.00 29.25
CA HIS A 193 -21.45 1.30 29.40
C HIS A 193 -20.94 0.75 28.08
N MET A 194 -21.79 0.13 27.28
CA MET A 194 -21.41 -0.37 25.95
C MET A 194 -20.96 0.75 25.05
N GLY A 195 -21.67 1.88 25.02
CA GLY A 195 -21.26 3.06 24.24
C GLY A 195 -19.92 3.63 24.71
N LEU A 196 -19.71 3.74 26.03
CA LEU A 196 -18.44 4.19 26.61
C LEU A 196 -17.29 3.22 26.27
N ASN A 197 -17.53 1.92 26.42
CA ASN A 197 -16.52 0.91 26.11
C ASN A 197 -16.15 0.93 24.61
N LEU A 198 -17.12 1.03 23.74
CA LEU A 198 -16.93 0.99 22.30
C LEU A 198 -16.31 2.28 21.78
N PHE A 199 -16.90 3.44 22.09
CA PHE A 199 -16.54 4.71 21.47
C PHE A 199 -15.50 5.52 22.26
N LEU A 200 -15.26 5.20 23.54
CA LEU A 200 -14.33 5.94 24.37
C LEU A 200 -13.15 5.06 24.81
N LEU A 201 -13.38 3.95 25.53
CA LEU A 201 -12.29 3.16 26.11
C LEU A 201 -11.42 2.51 25.04
N GLY A 202 -12.02 1.95 23.99
CA GLY A 202 -11.27 1.38 22.87
C GLY A 202 -10.34 2.42 22.23
N PRO A 203 -10.87 3.50 21.63
CA PRO A 203 -10.05 4.54 21.01
C PRO A 203 -9.04 5.18 21.95
N VAL A 204 -9.41 5.49 23.21
CA VAL A 204 -8.48 6.09 24.20
C VAL A 204 -7.33 5.14 24.50
N ALA A 205 -7.58 3.85 24.71
CA ALA A 205 -6.52 2.86 24.90
C ALA A 205 -5.60 2.80 23.66
N GLY A 206 -6.16 2.82 22.46
CA GLY A 206 -5.41 2.87 21.21
C GLY A 206 -4.54 4.11 21.07
N ILE A 207 -5.11 5.30 21.33
CA ILE A 207 -4.37 6.56 21.33
C ILE A 207 -3.23 6.52 22.35
N ALA A 208 -3.48 6.05 23.56
CA ALA A 208 -2.47 5.95 24.62
C ALA A 208 -1.30 5.05 24.19
N VAL A 209 -1.61 3.86 23.65
CA VAL A 209 -0.58 2.93 23.14
C VAL A 209 0.15 3.52 21.94
N GLY A 210 -0.54 4.18 21.03
CA GLY A 210 0.06 4.87 19.87
C GLY A 210 1.03 5.97 20.31
N LEU A 211 0.61 6.86 21.23
CA LEU A 211 1.46 7.92 21.79
C LEU A 211 2.69 7.38 22.51
N VAL A 212 2.51 6.39 23.40
CA VAL A 212 3.62 5.73 24.11
C VAL A 212 4.54 5.04 23.12
N GLY A 213 4.00 4.34 22.14
CA GLY A 213 4.76 3.68 21.09
C GLY A 213 5.64 4.67 20.33
N VAL A 214 5.06 5.78 19.85
CA VAL A 214 5.83 6.83 19.16
C VAL A 214 6.89 7.43 20.07
N ALA A 215 6.55 7.79 21.30
CA ALA A 215 7.49 8.40 22.25
C ALA A 215 8.68 7.47 22.57
N VAL A 216 8.42 6.18 22.78
CA VAL A 216 9.46 5.18 23.04
C VAL A 216 10.35 4.98 21.81
N LEU A 217 9.75 4.87 20.62
CA LEU A 217 10.49 4.73 19.37
C LEU A 217 11.43 5.92 19.14
N ASP A 218 10.91 7.14 19.28
CA ASP A 218 11.70 8.36 19.10
C ASP A 218 12.85 8.46 20.15
N LEU A 219 12.55 8.16 21.40
CA LEU A 219 13.56 8.16 22.49
C LEU A 219 14.71 7.17 22.22
N VAL A 220 14.38 5.94 21.81
CA VAL A 220 15.39 4.91 21.52
C VAL A 220 16.15 5.26 20.24
N ARG A 221 15.47 5.77 19.21
CA ARG A 221 16.10 6.21 17.96
C ARG A 221 17.15 7.29 18.20
N ARG A 222 16.84 8.28 19.05
CA ARG A 222 17.76 9.37 19.38
C ARG A 222 18.95 8.95 20.26
N ARG A 223 18.75 7.98 21.17
CA ARG A 223 19.80 7.61 22.15
C ARG A 223 20.67 6.45 21.71
N VAL A 224 20.11 5.46 21.06
CA VAL A 224 20.77 4.18 20.76
C VAL A 224 20.86 3.94 19.27
N GLY A 225 19.88 4.43 18.50
CA GLY A 225 19.66 4.06 17.12
C GLY A 225 18.86 2.77 16.99
N ILE A 226 18.03 2.68 15.98
CA ILE A 226 17.23 1.48 15.65
C ILE A 226 17.54 1.10 14.21
N ARG A 227 17.72 -0.20 13.96
CA ARG A 227 17.84 -0.71 12.59
C ARG A 227 16.47 -0.64 11.92
N ARG A 228 16.43 -0.18 10.66
CA ARG A 228 15.19 -0.01 9.87
C ARG A 228 14.33 -1.27 9.80
N ASP A 229 14.98 -2.43 9.67
CA ASP A 229 14.28 -3.72 9.59
C ASP A 229 13.40 -3.99 10.83
N TYR A 230 13.81 -3.48 12.00
CA TYR A 230 13.08 -3.65 13.25
C TYR A 230 12.00 -2.59 13.49
N GLU A 231 12.05 -1.45 12.81
CA GLU A 231 10.98 -0.45 12.87
C GLU A 231 9.65 -1.02 12.34
N SER A 232 9.71 -1.85 11.31
CA SER A 232 8.54 -2.54 10.74
C SER A 232 7.92 -3.54 11.72
N LEU A 233 8.75 -4.32 12.41
CA LEU A 233 8.28 -5.24 13.47
C LEU A 233 7.72 -4.47 14.67
N TYR A 234 8.28 -3.31 14.97
CA TYR A 234 7.80 -2.46 16.06
C TYR A 234 6.36 -2.01 15.85
N SER A 235 6.00 -1.63 14.61
CA SER A 235 4.64 -1.23 14.27
C SER A 235 3.62 -2.34 14.49
N LEU A 236 3.99 -3.54 14.06
CA LEU A 236 3.18 -4.73 14.27
C LEU A 236 2.96 -4.99 15.77
N GLY A 237 4.04 -4.82 16.55
CA GLY A 237 3.98 -4.89 18.02
C GLY A 237 3.04 -3.85 18.63
N VAL A 238 3.06 -2.62 18.14
CA VAL A 238 2.14 -1.54 18.58
C VAL A 238 0.70 -1.88 18.25
N ALA A 239 0.41 -2.43 17.06
CA ALA A 239 -0.93 -2.85 16.68
C ALA A 239 -1.49 -3.91 17.65
N PHE A 240 -0.71 -4.95 17.93
CA PHE A 240 -1.13 -6.01 18.86
C PHE A 240 -1.24 -5.52 20.31
N ALA A 241 -0.34 -4.65 20.74
CA ALA A 241 -0.39 -4.04 22.06
C ALA A 241 -1.64 -3.16 22.24
N ALA A 242 -2.00 -2.38 21.20
CA ALA A 242 -3.22 -1.56 21.21
C ALA A 242 -4.49 -2.43 21.32
N PHE A 243 -4.55 -3.52 20.53
CA PHE A 243 -5.65 -4.48 20.61
C PHE A 243 -5.77 -5.05 22.02
N ALA A 244 -4.68 -5.62 22.54
CA ALA A 244 -4.67 -6.26 23.86
C ALA A 244 -4.97 -5.27 24.99
N ALA A 245 -4.41 -4.06 24.95
CA ALA A 245 -4.67 -3.02 25.95
C ALA A 245 -6.16 -2.65 26.01
N ALA A 246 -6.82 -2.50 24.86
CA ALA A 246 -8.25 -2.20 24.82
C ALA A 246 -9.10 -3.36 25.38
N GLU A 247 -8.79 -4.60 24.99
CA GLU A 247 -9.49 -5.78 25.52
C GLU A 247 -9.37 -5.90 27.05
N THR A 248 -8.21 -5.55 27.62
CA THR A 248 -8.01 -5.59 29.10
C THR A 248 -8.89 -4.58 29.84
N VAL A 249 -9.24 -3.46 29.21
CA VAL A 249 -10.15 -2.44 29.78
C VAL A 249 -11.58 -2.59 29.27
N HIS A 250 -11.91 -3.74 28.67
CA HIS A 250 -13.22 -4.04 28.08
C HIS A 250 -13.64 -3.07 26.96
N GLY A 251 -12.68 -2.38 26.34
CA GLY A 251 -12.89 -1.58 25.14
C GLY A 251 -12.86 -2.44 23.87
N SER A 252 -13.15 -1.82 22.71
CA SER A 252 -13.04 -2.51 21.43
C SER A 252 -11.59 -2.53 20.94
N GLY A 253 -10.97 -3.71 20.87
CA GLY A 253 -9.63 -3.91 20.34
C GLY A 253 -9.47 -3.41 18.89
N PHE A 254 -10.47 -3.60 18.06
CA PHE A 254 -10.44 -3.15 16.65
C PHE A 254 -10.42 -1.63 16.51
N LEU A 255 -11.27 -0.92 17.28
CA LEU A 255 -11.27 0.54 17.27
C LEU A 255 -10.00 1.12 17.91
N ALA A 256 -9.43 0.42 18.89
CA ALA A 256 -8.16 0.80 19.49
C ALA A 256 -6.99 0.71 18.49
N VAL A 257 -6.92 -0.38 17.76
CA VAL A 257 -5.89 -0.58 16.73
C VAL A 257 -5.97 0.50 15.64
N PHE A 258 -7.19 0.81 15.18
CA PHE A 258 -7.42 1.90 14.25
C PHE A 258 -7.00 3.25 14.85
N ALA A 259 -7.38 3.55 16.08
CA ALA A 259 -7.03 4.80 16.75
C ALA A 259 -5.51 4.93 16.98
N ALA A 260 -4.83 3.82 17.31
CA ALA A 260 -3.36 3.80 17.41
C ALA A 260 -2.69 4.11 16.06
N GLY A 261 -3.13 3.48 14.98
CA GLY A 261 -2.65 3.76 13.63
C GLY A 261 -2.90 5.21 13.21
N LEU A 262 -4.10 5.75 13.47
CA LEU A 262 -4.43 7.14 13.18
C LEU A 262 -3.59 8.12 14.01
N THR A 263 -3.28 7.77 15.27
CA THR A 263 -2.39 8.59 16.13
C THR A 263 -1.00 8.67 15.54
N ILE A 264 -0.46 7.55 15.06
CA ILE A 264 0.84 7.49 14.40
C ILE A 264 0.82 8.35 13.12
N ALA A 265 -0.21 8.21 12.30
CA ALA A 265 -0.38 9.00 11.08
C ALA A 265 -0.53 10.51 11.36
N ALA A 266 -1.26 10.89 12.42
CA ALA A 266 -1.51 12.28 12.78
C ALA A 266 -0.29 12.98 13.40
N LEU A 267 0.60 12.24 14.05
CA LEU A 267 1.85 12.78 14.59
C LEU A 267 2.91 13.01 13.53
N ASP A 268 2.60 12.69 12.27
CA ASP A 268 3.54 12.79 11.14
C ASP A 268 4.91 12.19 11.50
N VAL A 269 4.85 11.06 12.24
CA VAL A 269 6.07 10.37 12.65
C VAL A 269 6.67 9.82 11.37
N GLU A 270 7.87 10.23 11.09
CA GLU A 270 8.70 9.77 9.98
C GLU A 270 8.98 8.27 10.12
N LEU A 271 7.93 7.51 9.94
CA LEU A 271 8.07 6.08 9.78
C LEU A 271 8.63 5.86 8.37
N CYS A 272 9.73 5.15 8.30
CA CYS A 272 10.35 4.74 7.06
C CYS A 272 9.27 4.16 6.12
N ASP A 273 9.35 4.45 4.82
CA ASP A 273 8.46 3.81 3.83
C ASP A 273 8.46 2.29 3.95
N CYS A 274 9.58 1.70 4.40
CA CYS A 274 9.69 0.27 4.73
C CYS A 274 8.74 -0.19 5.83
N PHE A 275 8.34 0.70 6.74
CA PHE A 275 7.35 0.42 7.78
C PHE A 275 5.94 0.20 7.19
N LEU A 276 5.53 1.09 6.29
CA LEU A 276 4.23 0.98 5.62
C LEU A 276 4.22 -0.23 4.68
N GLU A 277 5.26 -0.39 3.88
CA GLU A 277 5.37 -1.49 2.91
C GLU A 277 5.37 -2.87 3.60
N TYR A 278 6.13 -3.04 4.68
CA TYR A 278 6.16 -4.29 5.44
C TYR A 278 4.83 -4.53 6.18
N GLY A 279 4.24 -3.49 6.77
CA GLY A 279 2.94 -3.56 7.44
C GLY A 279 1.83 -3.95 6.45
N GLU A 280 1.77 -3.31 5.29
CA GLU A 280 0.83 -3.64 4.22
C GLU A 280 1.03 -5.07 3.71
N THR A 281 2.28 -5.50 3.49
CA THR A 281 2.59 -6.86 3.04
C THR A 281 2.17 -7.91 4.09
N THR A 282 2.42 -7.65 5.38
CA THR A 282 2.03 -8.56 6.47
C THR A 282 0.51 -8.64 6.60
N ALA A 283 -0.18 -7.51 6.53
CA ALA A 283 -1.64 -7.47 6.54
C ALA A 283 -2.21 -8.23 5.33
N GLU A 284 -1.63 -8.05 4.14
CA GLU A 284 -2.00 -8.78 2.93
C GLU A 284 -1.81 -10.29 3.07
N LEU A 285 -0.66 -10.74 3.59
CA LEU A 285 -0.45 -12.17 3.84
C LEU A 285 -1.49 -12.74 4.81
N ALA A 286 -1.82 -12.01 5.89
CA ALA A 286 -2.85 -12.44 6.83
C ALA A 286 -4.23 -12.53 6.16
N LEU A 287 -4.57 -11.58 5.28
CA LEU A 287 -5.77 -11.60 4.46
C LEU A 287 -5.80 -12.80 3.51
N LEU A 288 -4.72 -13.05 2.78
CA LEU A 288 -4.64 -14.18 1.84
C LEU A 288 -4.78 -15.52 2.57
N PHE A 289 -4.17 -15.61 3.75
CA PHE A 289 -4.32 -16.78 4.61
C PHE A 289 -5.77 -17.00 5.04
N THR A 290 -6.47 -15.92 5.40
CA THR A 290 -7.90 -15.97 5.72
C THR A 290 -8.73 -16.41 4.52
N PHE A 291 -8.42 -15.93 3.31
CA PHE A 291 -9.11 -16.38 2.09
C PHE A 291 -8.92 -17.87 1.83
N VAL A 292 -7.74 -18.43 2.09
CA VAL A 292 -7.52 -19.89 1.96
C VAL A 292 -8.36 -20.66 2.98
N LEU A 293 -8.41 -20.19 4.24
CA LEU A 293 -9.25 -20.83 5.26
C LEU A 293 -10.74 -20.78 4.89
N LEU A 294 -11.22 -19.62 4.45
CA LEU A 294 -12.60 -19.45 4.00
C LEU A 294 -12.90 -20.26 2.74
N GLY A 295 -11.95 -20.28 1.79
CA GLY A 295 -12.04 -21.02 0.53
C GLY A 295 -12.05 -22.52 0.70
N SER A 296 -11.52 -23.07 1.81
CA SER A 296 -11.48 -24.52 2.05
C SER A 296 -12.87 -25.15 2.10
N SER A 297 -13.82 -24.50 2.78
CA SER A 297 -15.19 -25.00 2.90
C SER A 297 -16.24 -23.89 3.08
N LEU A 298 -15.90 -22.86 3.84
CA LEU A 298 -16.87 -21.93 4.41
C LEU A 298 -17.53 -21.01 3.37
N ILE A 299 -16.78 -20.50 2.41
CA ILE A 299 -17.31 -19.58 1.38
C ILE A 299 -18.37 -20.24 0.51
N TRP A 300 -18.27 -21.55 0.33
CA TRP A 300 -19.17 -22.34 -0.50
C TRP A 300 -20.54 -22.58 0.16
N SER A 301 -20.66 -22.32 1.48
CA SER A 301 -21.97 -22.33 2.18
C SER A 301 -22.97 -21.33 1.55
N GLY A 302 -22.47 -20.29 0.91
CA GLY A 302 -23.28 -19.34 0.14
C GLY A 302 -24.13 -20.00 -0.95
N PHE A 303 -23.65 -21.07 -1.57
CA PHE A 303 -24.43 -21.78 -2.59
C PHE A 303 -25.62 -22.55 -2.01
N ALA A 304 -25.58 -22.94 -0.74
CA ALA A 304 -26.71 -23.54 -0.06
C ALA A 304 -27.87 -22.55 0.16
N MET A 305 -27.57 -21.24 0.09
CA MET A 305 -28.56 -20.17 0.22
C MET A 305 -29.21 -19.79 -1.12
N LEU A 306 -28.87 -20.45 -2.21
CA LEU A 306 -29.37 -20.13 -3.55
C LEU A 306 -30.91 -20.25 -3.59
N SER A 307 -31.55 -19.10 -3.70
CA SER A 307 -32.98 -18.92 -3.93
C SER A 307 -33.20 -17.67 -4.78
N TRP A 308 -34.35 -17.54 -5.41
CA TRP A 308 -34.64 -16.32 -6.17
C TRP A 308 -34.58 -15.06 -5.30
N ALA A 309 -35.02 -15.14 -4.03
CA ALA A 309 -34.94 -14.05 -3.08
C ALA A 309 -33.49 -13.70 -2.73
N ALA A 310 -32.63 -14.70 -2.49
CA ALA A 310 -31.20 -14.49 -2.20
C ALA A 310 -30.44 -13.94 -3.41
N LEU A 311 -30.76 -14.40 -4.63
CA LEU A 311 -30.16 -13.85 -5.86
C LEU A 311 -30.59 -12.40 -6.10
N ALA A 312 -31.88 -12.09 -5.92
CA ALA A 312 -32.40 -10.74 -6.00
C ALA A 312 -31.77 -9.83 -4.94
N PHE A 313 -31.64 -10.32 -3.72
CA PHE A 313 -30.95 -9.61 -2.64
C PHE A 313 -29.47 -9.33 -2.99
N ALA A 314 -28.74 -10.33 -3.47
CA ALA A 314 -27.35 -10.17 -3.86
C ALA A 314 -27.20 -9.13 -4.99
N LEU A 315 -28.06 -9.20 -6.00
CA LEU A 315 -28.06 -8.22 -7.10
C LEU A 315 -28.38 -6.80 -6.59
N LEU A 316 -29.41 -6.64 -5.74
CA LEU A 316 -29.74 -5.34 -5.15
C LEU A 316 -28.61 -4.82 -4.27
N THR A 317 -27.92 -5.69 -3.51
CA THR A 317 -26.74 -5.33 -2.72
C THR A 317 -25.64 -4.76 -3.59
N LEU A 318 -25.33 -5.38 -4.73
CA LEU A 318 -24.32 -4.89 -5.65
C LEU A 318 -24.74 -3.57 -6.35
N LEU A 319 -26.05 -3.39 -6.60
CA LEU A 319 -26.61 -2.16 -7.20
C LEU A 319 -26.87 -1.05 -6.18
N SER A 320 -26.90 -1.33 -4.87
CA SER A 320 -27.12 -0.33 -3.82
C SER A 320 -26.06 0.77 -3.84
N ARG A 321 -24.81 0.41 -4.08
CA ARG A 321 -23.70 1.36 -4.12
C ARG A 321 -23.79 2.36 -5.26
N PRO A 322 -23.97 1.98 -6.54
CA PRO A 322 -24.21 2.95 -7.61
C PRO A 322 -25.30 3.96 -7.29
N VAL A 323 -26.41 3.51 -6.69
CA VAL A 323 -27.52 4.38 -6.30
C VAL A 323 -27.12 5.32 -5.16
N ALA A 324 -26.54 4.78 -4.09
CA ALA A 324 -26.15 5.56 -2.92
C ALA A 324 -25.10 6.62 -3.25
N PHE A 325 -24.09 6.25 -4.04
CA PHE A 325 -23.02 7.16 -4.42
C PHE A 325 -23.43 8.16 -5.49
N ALA A 326 -24.37 7.80 -6.39
CA ALA A 326 -24.98 8.77 -7.31
C ALA A 326 -25.67 9.90 -6.54
N VAL A 327 -26.36 9.58 -5.44
CA VAL A 327 -26.99 10.58 -4.57
C VAL A 327 -25.95 11.34 -3.75
N ALA A 328 -25.02 10.64 -3.10
CA ALA A 328 -24.01 11.25 -2.21
C ALA A 328 -23.06 12.22 -2.94
N LEU A 329 -22.70 11.89 -4.17
CA LEU A 329 -21.83 12.69 -5.02
C LEU A 329 -22.57 13.73 -5.87
N ALA A 330 -23.90 13.82 -5.77
CA ALA A 330 -24.68 14.82 -6.50
C ALA A 330 -24.20 16.23 -6.17
N GLY A 331 -24.04 17.09 -7.19
CA GLY A 331 -23.55 18.46 -7.05
C GLY A 331 -22.05 18.59 -6.77
N THR A 332 -21.27 17.52 -6.80
CA THR A 332 -19.79 17.61 -6.77
C THR A 332 -19.25 18.02 -8.15
N LYS A 333 -18.07 18.67 -8.15
CA LYS A 333 -17.36 19.04 -9.39
C LYS A 333 -16.55 17.89 -10.00
N LEU A 334 -16.86 16.66 -9.65
CA LEU A 334 -16.19 15.46 -10.20
C LEU A 334 -16.57 15.25 -11.66
N GLY A 335 -15.57 14.94 -12.48
CA GLY A 335 -15.83 14.57 -13.89
C GLY A 335 -16.67 13.28 -13.98
N LYS A 336 -17.46 13.14 -15.04
CA LYS A 336 -18.35 11.97 -15.25
C LYS A 336 -17.64 10.63 -15.09
N LYS A 337 -16.40 10.49 -15.62
CA LYS A 337 -15.61 9.25 -15.51
C LYS A 337 -15.29 8.94 -14.03
N ALA A 338 -14.83 9.94 -13.26
CA ALA A 338 -14.53 9.76 -11.84
C ALA A 338 -15.77 9.38 -11.04
N HIS A 339 -16.90 10.08 -11.28
CA HIS A 339 -18.18 9.79 -10.65
C HIS A 339 -18.63 8.35 -10.89
N THR A 340 -18.61 7.89 -12.15
CA THR A 340 -19.00 6.51 -12.51
C THR A 340 -18.08 5.48 -11.87
N LEU A 341 -16.77 5.72 -11.85
CA LEU A 341 -15.80 4.80 -11.22
C LEU A 341 -16.00 4.69 -9.71
N ILE A 342 -16.18 5.81 -9.01
CA ILE A 342 -16.44 5.81 -7.56
C ILE A 342 -17.75 5.08 -7.25
N SER A 343 -18.78 5.33 -8.02
CA SER A 343 -20.09 4.71 -7.81
C SER A 343 -20.11 3.21 -8.11
N TRP A 344 -19.38 2.77 -9.15
CA TRP A 344 -19.38 1.36 -9.57
C TRP A 344 -18.44 0.50 -8.74
N PHE A 345 -17.17 0.92 -8.56
CA PHE A 345 -16.15 0.09 -7.92
C PHE A 345 -16.24 0.11 -6.41
N GLY A 346 -16.90 -0.87 -5.85
CA GLY A 346 -16.99 -1.16 -4.42
C GLY A 346 -17.15 -2.66 -4.20
N PRO A 347 -16.10 -3.45 -4.51
CA PRO A 347 -16.18 -4.90 -4.39
C PRO A 347 -16.36 -5.31 -2.93
N ARG A 348 -17.24 -6.28 -2.71
CA ARG A 348 -17.43 -6.93 -1.41
C ARG A 348 -16.47 -8.10 -1.32
N GLY A 349 -15.73 -8.18 -0.24
CA GLY A 349 -14.67 -9.18 -0.08
C GLY A 349 -14.46 -9.58 1.37
N LEU A 350 -13.20 -9.61 1.78
CA LEU A 350 -12.84 -10.13 3.09
C LEU A 350 -13.31 -9.25 4.23
N SER A 351 -13.22 -7.92 4.14
CA SER A 351 -13.71 -7.01 5.18
C SER A 351 -15.17 -7.31 5.53
N THR A 352 -16.01 -7.53 4.51
CA THR A 352 -17.40 -7.97 4.69
C THR A 352 -17.51 -9.28 5.50
N LEU A 353 -16.71 -10.30 5.12
CA LEU A 353 -16.73 -11.60 5.80
C LEU A 353 -16.17 -11.51 7.21
N LEU A 354 -15.15 -10.69 7.45
CA LEU A 354 -14.60 -10.47 8.78
C LEU A 354 -15.61 -9.77 9.70
N LEU A 355 -16.35 -8.79 9.19
CA LEU A 355 -17.39 -8.11 9.97
C LEU A 355 -18.54 -9.06 10.36
N VAL A 356 -18.97 -9.95 9.45
CA VAL A 356 -20.03 -10.90 9.76
C VAL A 356 -19.55 -12.10 10.60
N LEU A 357 -18.25 -12.37 10.66
CA LEU A 357 -17.67 -13.36 11.57
C LEU A 357 -17.70 -12.90 13.03
N LEU A 358 -17.75 -11.60 13.31
CA LEU A 358 -17.82 -11.10 14.69
C LEU A 358 -19.05 -11.63 15.44
N PRO A 359 -20.31 -11.53 14.93
CA PRO A 359 -21.47 -12.14 15.55
C PRO A 359 -21.40 -13.67 15.62
N VAL A 360 -20.80 -14.34 14.63
CA VAL A 360 -20.56 -15.79 14.66
C VAL A 360 -19.66 -16.15 15.85
N PHE A 361 -18.53 -15.46 16.00
CA PHE A 361 -17.57 -15.69 17.09
C PHE A 361 -18.13 -15.32 18.48
N ALA A 362 -19.07 -14.41 18.53
CA ALA A 362 -19.81 -14.08 19.76
C ALA A 362 -20.96 -15.06 20.06
N GLY A 363 -21.19 -16.07 19.22
CA GLY A 363 -22.27 -17.03 19.41
C GLY A 363 -23.67 -16.45 19.22
N VAL A 364 -23.81 -15.39 18.42
CA VAL A 364 -25.11 -14.77 18.16
C VAL A 364 -26.00 -15.73 17.36
N PRO A 365 -27.25 -16.01 17.82
CA PRO A 365 -28.16 -16.89 17.09
C PRO A 365 -28.38 -16.44 15.64
N GLY A 366 -28.28 -17.37 14.70
CA GLY A 366 -28.45 -17.08 13.27
C GLY A 366 -27.21 -16.43 12.61
N GLY A 367 -26.10 -16.25 13.33
CA GLY A 367 -24.86 -15.72 12.78
C GLY A 367 -24.35 -16.53 11.57
N ASP A 368 -24.43 -17.86 11.65
CA ASP A 368 -24.04 -18.77 10.56
C ASP A 368 -24.86 -18.56 9.28
N HIS A 369 -26.17 -18.30 9.45
CA HIS A 369 -27.06 -18.00 8.32
C HIS A 369 -26.70 -16.66 7.67
N LEU A 370 -26.44 -15.61 8.48
CA LEU A 370 -25.99 -14.32 7.98
C LEU A 370 -24.63 -14.42 7.27
N PHE A 371 -23.72 -15.22 7.83
CA PHE A 371 -22.44 -15.49 7.20
C PHE A 371 -22.59 -16.16 5.82
N SER A 372 -23.46 -17.17 5.72
CA SER A 372 -23.71 -17.86 4.45
C SER A 372 -24.33 -16.95 3.38
N ILE A 373 -25.22 -16.02 3.78
CA ILE A 373 -25.76 -14.99 2.87
C ILE A 373 -24.61 -14.05 2.40
N CYS A 374 -23.74 -13.62 3.32
CA CYS A 374 -22.58 -12.81 2.95
C CYS A 374 -21.64 -13.53 1.97
N CYS A 375 -21.40 -14.84 2.18
CA CYS A 375 -20.61 -15.65 1.28
C CYS A 375 -21.16 -15.63 -0.16
N LEU A 376 -22.47 -15.78 -0.33
CA LEU A 376 -23.12 -15.70 -1.66
C LEU A 376 -22.87 -14.35 -2.32
N VAL A 377 -23.08 -13.25 -1.58
CA VAL A 377 -22.88 -11.88 -2.10
C VAL A 377 -21.43 -11.63 -2.44
N VAL A 378 -20.49 -12.06 -1.60
CA VAL A 378 -19.05 -11.89 -1.84
C VAL A 378 -18.60 -12.65 -3.08
N VAL A 379 -19.01 -13.91 -3.24
CA VAL A 379 -18.68 -14.69 -4.46
C VAL A 379 -19.22 -13.99 -5.72
N MET A 380 -20.47 -13.53 -5.68
CA MET A 380 -21.06 -12.77 -6.80
C MET A 380 -20.32 -11.45 -7.05
N SER A 381 -19.90 -10.76 -5.99
CA SER A 381 -19.12 -9.52 -6.08
C SER A 381 -17.74 -9.74 -6.71
N VAL A 382 -17.02 -10.78 -6.28
CA VAL A 382 -15.71 -11.13 -6.86
C VAL A 382 -15.82 -11.43 -8.35
N ILE A 383 -16.86 -12.16 -8.77
CA ILE A 383 -17.12 -12.46 -10.19
C ILE A 383 -17.46 -11.18 -10.95
N LEU A 384 -18.38 -10.36 -10.44
CA LEU A 384 -18.88 -9.19 -11.16
C LEU A 384 -17.82 -8.08 -11.22
N HIS A 385 -17.26 -7.67 -10.09
CA HIS A 385 -16.28 -6.58 -10.05
C HIS A 385 -14.92 -7.03 -10.59
N GLY A 386 -14.47 -8.25 -10.28
CA GLY A 386 -13.26 -8.83 -10.86
C GLY A 386 -13.37 -8.99 -12.37
N GLY A 387 -14.50 -9.52 -12.86
CA GLY A 387 -14.79 -9.61 -14.30
C GLY A 387 -14.88 -8.25 -14.99
N SER A 388 -15.48 -7.24 -14.33
CA SER A 388 -15.57 -5.88 -14.88
C SER A 388 -14.20 -5.21 -15.03
N LEU A 389 -13.26 -5.49 -14.13
CA LEU A 389 -11.86 -5.04 -14.24
C LEU A 389 -11.16 -5.61 -15.47
N MET A 390 -11.43 -6.87 -15.82
CA MET A 390 -10.90 -7.51 -17.04
C MET A 390 -11.47 -6.90 -18.31
N LEU A 391 -12.74 -6.45 -18.28
CA LEU A 391 -13.42 -5.82 -19.42
C LEU A 391 -12.98 -4.37 -19.65
N VAL A 392 -12.58 -3.66 -18.60
CA VAL A 392 -12.01 -2.31 -18.71
C VAL A 392 -10.57 -2.45 -19.24
N ARG A 393 -10.42 -2.62 -20.55
CA ARG A 393 -9.11 -2.68 -21.20
C ARG A 393 -8.33 -1.41 -20.89
N PRO A 394 -7.05 -1.49 -20.48
CA PRO A 394 -6.17 -0.33 -20.55
C PRO A 394 -6.19 0.15 -22.01
N LYS A 395 -6.33 1.45 -22.23
CA LYS A 395 -6.08 2.01 -23.56
C LYS A 395 -4.68 1.52 -23.94
N SER A 396 -4.64 0.67 -24.97
CA SER A 396 -3.42 0.07 -25.48
C SER A 396 -2.35 1.16 -25.63
N GLN A 397 -1.19 0.98 -25.02
CA GLN A 397 0.04 1.69 -25.40
C GLN A 397 0.45 1.42 -26.86
N ALA A 398 -0.34 0.71 -27.63
CA ALA A 398 -0.14 0.40 -29.04
C ALA A 398 -0.44 1.57 -30.00
N ALA A 399 -0.51 2.82 -29.54
CA ALA A 399 -0.66 4.00 -30.37
C ALA A 399 0.27 5.14 -29.95
N HIS A 400 1.43 4.81 -29.37
CA HIS A 400 2.58 5.68 -29.38
C HIS A 400 3.71 4.89 -30.07
N ASP A 401 3.51 4.66 -31.36
CA ASP A 401 4.64 4.56 -32.28
C ASP A 401 5.49 5.80 -32.04
N ALA A 402 6.78 5.57 -31.88
CA ALA A 402 7.76 6.63 -31.66
C ALA A 402 7.47 7.80 -32.62
N PRO A 403 7.42 9.05 -32.12
CA PRO A 403 7.21 10.18 -33.01
C PRO A 403 8.25 10.10 -34.12
N SER A 404 7.79 10.24 -35.36
CA SER A 404 8.69 10.20 -36.54
C SER A 404 9.78 11.24 -36.33
N ALA A 405 10.99 10.96 -36.80
CA ALA A 405 12.12 11.88 -36.70
C ALA A 405 11.78 13.30 -37.21
N ALA A 406 10.74 13.44 -38.03
CA ALA A 406 10.20 14.70 -38.50
C ALA A 406 9.36 15.47 -37.47
N GLU A 407 8.62 14.78 -36.58
CA GLU A 407 7.82 15.42 -35.49
C GLU A 407 8.71 15.84 -34.32
N VAL A 408 9.80 15.10 -34.07
CA VAL A 408 10.82 15.50 -33.07
C VAL A 408 11.56 16.74 -33.53
N ALA A 409 11.80 16.90 -34.85
CA ALA A 409 12.43 18.08 -35.40
C ALA A 409 11.54 19.33 -35.44
N ALA A 410 10.22 19.15 -35.52
CA ALA A 410 9.26 20.27 -35.55
C ALA A 410 8.87 20.80 -34.15
N ALA A 411 9.10 20.05 -33.09
CA ALA A 411 8.78 20.41 -31.69
C ALA A 411 9.99 20.98 -30.90
N ALA A 412 11.16 21.13 -31.53
CA ALA A 412 12.31 21.72 -30.86
C ALA A 412 12.13 23.26 -30.76
N PRO A 413 12.16 23.87 -29.58
CA PRO A 413 12.30 25.31 -29.44
C PRO A 413 13.67 25.74 -29.99
N PRO A 414 13.82 27.00 -30.47
CA PRO A 414 15.05 27.47 -31.07
C PRO A 414 16.20 27.33 -30.08
N ALA A 415 17.31 26.79 -30.58
CA ALA A 415 18.51 26.52 -29.82
C ALA A 415 18.98 27.75 -29.04
N GLN A 416 18.83 27.71 -27.75
CA GLN A 416 19.70 28.43 -26.81
C GLN A 416 20.57 27.36 -26.16
N ASP A 417 21.86 27.56 -26.26
CA ASP A 417 22.96 26.66 -25.97
C ASP A 417 22.79 25.92 -24.62
N PHE A 418 22.24 24.71 -24.65
CA PHE A 418 22.39 23.72 -23.61
C PHE A 418 23.31 22.62 -24.13
N VAL A 419 24.54 22.59 -23.63
CA VAL A 419 25.51 21.54 -23.94
C VAL A 419 24.98 20.22 -23.41
N LEU A 420 24.33 19.44 -24.27
CA LEU A 420 24.06 18.03 -24.01
C LEU A 420 25.43 17.32 -24.06
N ALA A 421 25.87 16.79 -22.92
CA ALA A 421 27.00 15.87 -22.89
C ALA A 421 26.59 14.59 -23.65
N THR A 422 26.96 14.52 -24.90
CA THR A 422 26.85 13.32 -25.75
C THR A 422 27.69 12.22 -25.12
N ALA A 423 27.05 11.13 -24.72
CA ALA A 423 27.75 9.89 -24.36
C ALA A 423 28.55 9.40 -25.59
N VAL A 424 29.86 9.53 -25.52
CA VAL A 424 30.77 8.95 -26.51
C VAL A 424 30.77 7.44 -26.30
N ALA A 425 30.23 6.71 -27.26
CA ALA A 425 30.34 5.27 -27.32
C ALA A 425 31.81 4.87 -27.60
N VAL A 426 32.42 4.21 -26.62
CA VAL A 426 33.74 3.60 -26.76
C VAL A 426 33.54 2.22 -27.41
N PRO A 427 34.20 1.95 -28.58
CA PRO A 427 34.09 0.62 -29.19
C PRO A 427 34.85 -0.44 -28.39
N PRO A 428 34.42 -1.71 -28.41
CA PRO A 428 35.04 -2.76 -27.60
C PRO A 428 36.42 -3.13 -28.15
N LYS A 429 37.42 -3.05 -27.29
CA LYS A 429 38.79 -3.51 -27.57
C LYS A 429 38.85 -5.03 -27.55
N LYS A 430 39.16 -5.65 -28.66
CA LYS A 430 39.33 -7.09 -28.84
C LYS A 430 40.41 -7.63 -27.90
N ALA A 431 40.06 -8.69 -27.20
CA ALA A 431 41.01 -9.52 -26.49
C ALA A 431 41.93 -10.25 -27.46
N ASN A 432 43.22 -10.17 -27.24
CA ASN A 432 44.16 -11.15 -27.78
C ASN A 432 44.94 -11.76 -26.62
N ALA A 433 44.82 -13.07 -26.60
CA ALA A 433 45.61 -13.96 -25.75
C ALA A 433 46.98 -14.19 -26.37
N ALA A 434 47.97 -14.32 -25.55
CA ALA A 434 48.92 -15.41 -25.52
C ALA A 434 50.35 -15.00 -25.08
N ARG A 435 50.77 -15.64 -24.02
CA ARG A 435 52.01 -16.43 -23.85
C ARG A 435 53.38 -15.72 -23.71
N ASP A 436 53.92 -16.06 -22.54
CA ASP A 436 55.26 -16.63 -22.26
C ASP A 436 56.51 -15.77 -22.35
N GLY A 437 57.27 -15.86 -21.28
CA GLY A 437 58.70 -16.14 -21.36
C GLY A 437 59.65 -15.02 -20.94
N GLY A 438 60.09 -15.06 -19.70
CA GLY A 438 61.51 -15.23 -19.40
C GLY A 438 62.50 -14.05 -19.49
N HIS A 439 63.09 -13.79 -18.34
CA HIS A 439 64.51 -13.51 -18.08
C HIS A 439 65.17 -12.15 -18.39
N HIS A 440 65.67 -11.59 -17.27
CA HIS A 440 67.00 -11.02 -16.97
C HIS A 440 67.68 -10.06 -17.97
N GLY A 441 68.18 -8.98 -17.39
CA GLY A 441 69.39 -8.37 -17.90
C GLY A 441 69.47 -6.86 -17.74
N ASP A 442 70.01 -6.47 -16.65
CA ASP A 442 70.94 -5.39 -16.28
C ASP A 442 71.59 -4.61 -17.48
N ARG A 443 71.71 -3.29 -17.26
CA ARG A 443 72.79 -2.36 -17.64
C ARG A 443 72.39 -1.04 -18.29
N THR A 444 72.48 -0.02 -17.45
CA THR A 444 73.31 1.22 -17.55
C THR A 444 73.40 2.02 -18.86
N ILE A 445 73.06 3.32 -18.69
CA ILE A 445 73.72 4.58 -19.14
C ILE A 445 73.71 4.94 -20.63
N ALA A 446 73.10 6.06 -20.99
CA ALA A 446 73.71 7.32 -21.34
C ALA A 446 72.75 8.31 -22.04
N SER A 447 72.63 9.45 -21.42
CA SER A 447 72.58 10.81 -21.97
C SER A 447 71.99 11.08 -23.38
N GLY A 448 71.06 12.04 -23.43
CA GLY A 448 70.77 12.81 -24.65
C GLY A 448 69.46 13.59 -24.52
N GLU A 449 69.59 14.84 -24.21
CA GLU A 449 68.63 15.94 -24.20
C GLU A 449 67.51 15.85 -25.24
N SER A 450 66.23 16.09 -24.83
CA SER A 450 65.52 17.24 -25.38
C SER A 450 64.28 17.55 -24.53
N LEU A 451 64.20 18.77 -24.07
CA LEU A 451 63.07 19.40 -23.42
C LEU A 451 61.88 19.41 -24.41
N ASP A 452 60.77 18.81 -23.97
CA ASP A 452 59.47 19.40 -24.26
C ASP A 452 58.64 19.29 -22.97
N ARG A 453 58.50 20.46 -22.37
CA ARG A 453 57.60 20.70 -21.24
C ARG A 453 56.17 20.43 -21.71
N ILE A 454 55.65 19.27 -21.40
CA ILE A 454 54.22 19.09 -21.28
C ILE A 454 53.86 19.51 -19.85
N LEU A 455 53.42 20.76 -19.73
CA LEU A 455 52.77 21.25 -18.54
C LEU A 455 51.66 20.28 -18.19
N PRO A 456 51.54 19.82 -16.93
CA PRO A 456 50.33 19.11 -16.51
C PRO A 456 49.15 20.06 -16.73
N ALA A 457 48.11 19.56 -17.42
CA ALA A 457 46.89 20.29 -17.60
C ALA A 457 46.45 20.82 -16.23
N ALA A 458 46.29 22.13 -16.15
CA ALA A 458 45.85 22.81 -14.96
C ALA A 458 44.58 22.11 -14.48
N GLN A 459 44.65 21.43 -13.37
CA GLN A 459 43.48 20.97 -12.65
C GLN A 459 42.74 22.23 -12.27
N THR A 460 41.62 22.50 -12.94
CA THR A 460 40.66 23.50 -12.54
C THR A 460 40.36 23.23 -11.05
N PRO A 461 40.42 24.23 -10.19
CA PRO A 461 40.17 24.02 -8.77
C PRO A 461 38.75 23.45 -8.60
N ARG A 462 38.67 22.21 -8.17
CA ARG A 462 37.42 21.50 -7.93
C ARG A 462 36.65 22.27 -6.85
N ALA A 463 35.36 22.51 -7.07
CA ALA A 463 34.54 23.22 -6.10
C ALA A 463 34.63 22.55 -4.71
N PRO A 464 34.70 23.33 -3.62
CA PRO A 464 34.82 22.77 -2.27
C PRO A 464 33.61 21.86 -1.97
N ALA A 465 33.88 20.68 -1.43
CA ALA A 465 32.84 19.73 -1.05
C ALA A 465 31.89 20.35 0.00
N PRO A 466 30.58 20.12 -0.10
CA PRO A 466 29.61 20.56 0.92
C PRO A 466 29.97 20.04 2.30
N ALA A 467 29.70 20.83 3.33
CA ALA A 467 29.90 20.41 4.72
C ALA A 467 28.78 19.42 5.11
N GLY A 468 29.10 18.13 5.20
CA GLY A 468 28.16 17.09 5.61
C GLY A 468 27.69 16.18 4.47
N ASP A 469 26.49 15.60 4.63
CA ASP A 469 25.88 14.64 3.70
C ASP A 469 24.78 15.24 2.81
N ARG A 470 24.53 16.54 2.94
CA ARG A 470 23.49 17.30 2.23
C ARG A 470 24.06 18.47 1.44
N ILE A 471 23.38 18.78 0.36
CA ILE A 471 23.66 19.93 -0.51
C ILE A 471 22.40 20.76 -0.69
N THR A 472 22.51 22.08 -0.75
CA THR A 472 21.39 22.97 -1.06
C THR A 472 21.20 23.09 -2.57
N VAL A 473 20.02 23.57 -3.00
CA VAL A 473 19.76 23.87 -4.42
C VAL A 473 20.78 24.88 -4.96
N ALA A 474 21.10 25.91 -4.17
CA ALA A 474 22.07 26.93 -4.57
C ALA A 474 23.50 26.38 -4.76
N GLU A 475 23.91 25.43 -3.92
CA GLU A 475 25.21 24.75 -4.07
C GLU A 475 25.23 23.83 -5.28
N MET A 476 24.14 23.08 -5.52
CA MET A 476 23.98 22.26 -6.73
C MET A 476 24.06 23.11 -8.00
N GLN A 477 23.37 24.25 -8.05
CA GLN A 477 23.41 25.16 -9.20
C GLN A 477 24.83 25.73 -9.43
N ARG A 478 25.55 26.08 -8.37
CA ARG A 478 26.96 26.52 -8.50
C ARG A 478 27.87 25.44 -9.08
N LEU A 479 27.64 24.16 -8.74
CA LEU A 479 28.39 23.05 -9.35
C LEU A 479 28.09 22.94 -10.84
N GLN A 480 26.82 23.11 -11.22
CA GLN A 480 26.40 23.12 -12.63
C GLN A 480 27.01 24.31 -13.40
N GLU A 481 26.98 25.50 -12.81
CA GLU A 481 27.61 26.71 -13.39
C GLU A 481 29.13 26.59 -13.51
N ALA A 482 29.78 25.88 -12.57
CA ALA A 482 31.20 25.58 -12.62
C ALA A 482 31.56 24.52 -13.68
N GLY A 483 30.59 23.93 -14.37
CA GLY A 483 30.80 22.91 -15.39
C GLY A 483 31.13 21.52 -14.83
N GLU A 484 30.87 21.29 -13.53
CA GLU A 484 31.03 19.97 -12.92
C GLU A 484 29.96 18.99 -13.46
N ASN A 485 30.32 17.71 -13.55
CA ASN A 485 29.39 16.66 -13.98
C ASN A 485 28.38 16.36 -12.88
N VAL A 486 27.23 17.02 -12.91
CA VAL A 486 26.17 16.85 -11.91
C VAL A 486 25.05 15.97 -12.46
N VAL A 487 24.79 14.83 -11.79
CA VAL A 487 23.70 13.91 -12.09
C VAL A 487 22.68 13.98 -10.96
N VAL A 488 21.42 14.23 -11.30
CA VAL A 488 20.34 14.29 -10.33
C VAL A 488 19.53 13.00 -10.36
N LEU A 489 19.31 12.39 -9.19
CA LEU A 489 18.53 11.17 -9.04
C LEU A 489 17.27 11.42 -8.24
N ASP A 490 16.12 11.05 -8.81
CA ASP A 490 14.84 11.01 -8.12
C ASP A 490 14.71 9.65 -7.41
N VAL A 491 14.90 9.67 -6.09
CA VAL A 491 14.80 8.48 -5.23
C VAL A 491 13.57 8.53 -4.33
N ARG A 492 12.51 9.24 -4.74
CA ARG A 492 11.22 9.20 -4.07
C ARG A 492 10.74 7.76 -3.97
N SER A 493 10.01 7.40 -2.92
CA SER A 493 9.34 6.12 -2.86
C SER A 493 8.36 5.95 -4.02
N GLU A 494 8.01 4.72 -4.36
CA GLU A 494 7.05 4.45 -5.44
C GLU A 494 5.72 5.15 -5.17
N ARG A 495 5.31 5.22 -3.91
CA ARG A 495 4.11 5.92 -3.46
C ARG A 495 4.21 7.43 -3.73
N THR A 496 5.22 8.11 -3.19
CA THR A 496 5.37 9.56 -3.33
C THR A 496 5.66 9.97 -4.78
N TYR A 497 6.35 9.09 -5.52
CA TYR A 497 6.53 9.28 -6.95
C TYR A 497 5.20 9.17 -7.70
N ASN A 498 4.37 8.16 -7.42
CA ASN A 498 3.09 7.95 -8.11
C ASN A 498 2.01 8.96 -7.72
N ASP A 499 2.04 9.49 -6.50
CA ASP A 499 1.10 10.51 -6.03
C ASP A 499 1.39 11.92 -6.59
N SER A 500 2.57 12.14 -7.13
CA SER A 500 2.94 13.41 -7.79
C SER A 500 2.67 13.35 -9.30
N ASP A 501 1.98 14.34 -9.82
CA ASP A 501 1.77 14.52 -11.27
C ASP A 501 2.99 15.17 -11.97
N LEU A 502 4.04 15.53 -11.20
CA LEU A 502 5.22 16.24 -11.67
C LEU A 502 6.48 15.41 -11.51
N LEU A 503 7.37 15.57 -12.50
CA LEU A 503 8.73 15.03 -12.52
C LEU A 503 9.73 16.19 -12.45
N ALA A 504 10.86 15.97 -11.78
CA ALA A 504 12.00 16.90 -11.89
C ALA A 504 12.62 16.80 -13.27
N GLY A 505 12.70 17.94 -13.97
CA GLY A 505 13.29 17.98 -15.31
C GLY A 505 14.77 17.61 -15.27
N GLY A 506 15.17 16.62 -16.08
CA GLY A 506 16.55 16.15 -16.14
C GLY A 506 16.99 15.19 -15.05
N ALA A 507 16.15 14.87 -14.08
CA ALA A 507 16.44 13.86 -13.06
C ALA A 507 16.19 12.44 -13.58
N LEU A 508 17.08 11.52 -13.22
CA LEU A 508 16.89 10.09 -13.50
C LEU A 508 16.14 9.43 -12.36
N ARG A 509 15.03 8.74 -12.67
CA ARG A 509 14.30 7.96 -11.69
C ARG A 509 15.10 6.71 -11.31
N MET A 510 15.33 6.52 -10.01
CA MET A 510 16.03 5.35 -9.47
C MET A 510 15.25 4.77 -8.29
N ASP A 511 15.17 3.46 -8.21
CA ASP A 511 14.74 2.78 -6.99
C ASP A 511 15.82 2.98 -5.92
N TYR A 512 15.46 3.55 -4.78
CA TYR A 512 16.38 3.87 -3.70
C TYR A 512 17.06 2.63 -3.07
N HIS A 513 16.43 1.45 -3.15
CA HIS A 513 17.04 0.18 -2.70
C HIS A 513 18.16 -0.31 -3.61
N HIS A 514 18.08 -0.01 -4.90
CA HIS A 514 18.99 -0.50 -5.91
C HIS A 514 19.73 0.64 -6.63
N ALA A 515 19.72 1.84 -6.08
CA ALA A 515 20.26 3.04 -6.73
C ALA A 515 21.72 2.88 -7.16
N ALA A 516 22.57 2.27 -6.34
CA ALA A 516 23.97 2.02 -6.68
C ALA A 516 24.12 1.04 -7.86
N GLU A 517 23.36 -0.04 -7.89
CA GLU A 517 23.36 -1.02 -8.97
C GLU A 517 22.84 -0.43 -10.29
N LEU A 518 21.70 0.28 -10.20
CA LEU A 518 21.08 0.93 -11.34
C LEU A 518 21.97 2.06 -11.91
N SER A 519 22.62 2.84 -11.04
CA SER A 519 23.58 3.88 -11.45
C SER A 519 24.80 3.30 -12.16
N ALA A 520 25.30 2.14 -11.72
CA ALA A 520 26.37 1.43 -12.39
C ALA A 520 25.93 0.92 -13.78
N LYS A 521 24.71 0.36 -13.89
CA LYS A 521 24.11 -0.07 -15.16
C LYS A 521 23.86 1.11 -16.10
N ALA A 522 23.46 2.26 -15.57
CA ALA A 522 23.27 3.49 -16.35
C ALA A 522 24.58 4.17 -16.75
N GLY A 523 25.74 3.64 -16.34
CA GLY A 523 27.05 4.17 -16.70
C GLY A 523 27.39 5.50 -16.01
N ILE A 524 26.79 5.83 -14.87
CA ILE A 524 27.10 7.05 -14.12
C ILE A 524 28.54 6.99 -13.60
N PRO A 525 29.43 7.94 -13.98
CA PRO A 525 30.81 7.94 -13.55
C PRO A 525 30.94 8.02 -12.01
N LYS A 526 31.92 7.34 -11.44
CA LYS A 526 32.10 7.30 -9.98
C LYS A 526 32.57 8.64 -9.39
N ASP A 527 33.16 9.49 -10.21
CA ASP A 527 33.62 10.83 -9.89
C ASP A 527 32.58 11.93 -10.17
N ALA A 528 31.41 11.58 -10.72
CA ALA A 528 30.31 12.51 -10.92
C ALA A 528 29.74 13.00 -9.56
N TRP A 529 29.25 14.23 -9.54
CA TRP A 529 28.45 14.75 -8.45
C TRP A 529 27.01 14.20 -8.56
N VAL A 530 26.68 13.27 -7.68
CA VAL A 530 25.35 12.63 -7.68
C VAL A 530 24.50 13.27 -6.60
N ILE A 531 23.46 13.99 -7.01
CA ILE A 531 22.55 14.68 -6.11
C ILE A 531 21.24 13.90 -6.08
N LEU A 532 20.87 13.40 -4.90
CA LEU A 532 19.69 12.59 -4.70
C LEU A 532 18.61 13.39 -3.98
N PHE A 533 17.37 13.31 -4.42
CA PHE A 533 16.26 13.90 -3.71
C PHE A 533 15.11 12.91 -3.48
N CYS A 534 14.42 13.06 -2.37
CA CYS A 534 13.18 12.38 -2.04
C CYS A 534 12.08 13.41 -1.70
N ALA A 535 10.88 12.95 -1.38
CA ALA A 535 9.80 13.76 -0.85
C ALA A 535 9.47 13.33 0.58
N CYS A 536 10.45 12.79 1.28
CA CYS A 536 10.31 12.39 2.68
C CYS A 536 10.83 13.49 3.59
N PRO A 537 10.23 13.66 4.79
CA PRO A 537 10.72 14.59 5.77
C PRO A 537 12.20 14.35 6.10
N ASP A 538 12.96 15.44 6.33
CA ASP A 538 14.42 15.43 6.63
C ASP A 538 15.28 14.67 5.60
N ASP A 539 14.82 14.49 4.37
CA ASP A 539 15.60 13.88 3.27
C ASP A 539 16.17 12.49 3.58
N LYS A 540 15.54 11.74 4.49
CA LYS A 540 16.11 10.50 5.03
C LYS A 540 16.40 9.46 3.96
N THR A 541 15.48 9.27 3.01
CA THR A 541 15.68 8.30 1.93
C THR A 541 16.84 8.71 1.05
N SER A 542 16.93 10.00 0.65
CA SER A 542 18.03 10.48 -0.17
C SER A 542 19.38 10.49 0.58
N VAL A 543 19.40 10.84 1.87
CA VAL A 543 20.60 10.76 2.73
C VAL A 543 21.10 9.32 2.85
N TYR A 544 20.18 8.38 3.12
CA TYR A 544 20.55 6.97 3.20
C TYR A 544 21.11 6.46 1.87
N THR A 545 20.39 6.72 0.76
CA THR A 545 20.79 6.26 -0.57
C THR A 545 22.12 6.89 -0.99
N ALA A 546 22.35 8.19 -0.67
CA ALA A 546 23.65 8.83 -0.89
C ALA A 546 24.78 8.14 -0.10
N GLY A 547 24.49 7.71 1.14
CA GLY A 547 25.42 6.93 1.96
C GLY A 547 25.76 5.58 1.33
N GLU A 548 24.78 4.83 0.81
CA GLU A 548 24.99 3.58 0.07
C GLU A 548 25.80 3.80 -1.20
N MET A 549 25.50 4.85 -1.95
CA MET A 549 26.26 5.19 -3.16
C MET A 549 27.71 5.54 -2.85
N ARG A 550 27.97 6.28 -1.76
CA ARG A 550 29.36 6.55 -1.32
C ARG A 550 30.10 5.27 -0.95
N ARG A 551 29.45 4.32 -0.26
CA ARG A 551 30.04 2.99 0.02
C ARG A 551 30.30 2.19 -1.24
N ALA A 552 29.48 2.37 -2.27
CA ALA A 552 29.65 1.73 -3.58
C ALA A 552 30.64 2.46 -4.51
N GLY A 553 31.28 3.56 -4.04
CA GLY A 553 32.38 4.24 -4.71
C GLY A 553 32.05 5.56 -5.40
N TRP A 554 30.82 6.10 -5.29
CA TRP A 554 30.48 7.47 -5.74
C TRP A 554 30.83 8.46 -4.63
N THR A 555 32.05 8.99 -4.65
CA THR A 555 32.58 9.83 -3.55
C THR A 555 31.82 11.14 -3.35
N HIS A 556 31.18 11.66 -4.40
CA HIS A 556 30.43 12.92 -4.42
C HIS A 556 28.90 12.70 -4.49
N ALA A 557 28.37 11.73 -3.73
CA ALA A 557 26.93 11.52 -3.61
C ALA A 557 26.38 12.27 -2.38
N TYR A 558 25.41 13.18 -2.60
CA TYR A 558 24.83 14.05 -1.58
C TYR A 558 23.31 14.05 -1.70
N ALA A 559 22.61 14.18 -0.55
CA ALA A 559 21.18 14.42 -0.54
C ALA A 559 20.86 15.90 -0.77
N LEU A 560 19.86 16.20 -1.60
CA LEU A 560 19.33 17.55 -1.74
C LEU A 560 18.55 17.91 -0.47
N ARG A 561 18.91 19.02 0.19
CA ARG A 561 18.22 19.48 1.38
C ARG A 561 16.81 19.92 1.04
N ASP A 562 15.83 19.50 1.86
CA ASP A 562 14.39 19.72 1.65
C ASP A 562 13.87 19.13 0.32
N GLY A 563 14.63 18.23 -0.29
CA GLY A 563 14.28 17.33 -1.37
C GLY A 563 13.41 17.91 -2.48
N TRP A 564 12.26 17.28 -2.70
CA TRP A 564 11.30 17.68 -3.73
C TRP A 564 10.69 19.07 -3.50
N ASP A 565 10.47 19.43 -2.25
CA ASP A 565 9.88 20.73 -1.91
C ASP A 565 10.85 21.87 -2.21
N ALA A 566 12.15 21.70 -1.92
CA ALA A 566 13.18 22.67 -2.30
C ALA A 566 13.35 22.78 -3.81
N TRP A 567 13.22 21.67 -4.56
CA TRP A 567 13.23 21.69 -6.02
C TRP A 567 12.12 22.57 -6.59
N GLN A 568 10.89 22.40 -6.08
CA GLN A 568 9.74 23.20 -6.52
C GLN A 568 9.81 24.65 -6.06
N ALA A 569 10.21 24.90 -4.80
CA ALA A 569 10.33 26.25 -4.25
C ALA A 569 11.39 27.09 -4.97
N ALA A 570 12.45 26.46 -5.47
CA ALA A 570 13.50 27.11 -6.26
C ALA A 570 13.08 27.35 -7.73
N GLY A 571 11.88 26.93 -8.15
CA GLY A 571 11.42 27.08 -9.53
C GLY A 571 12.24 26.27 -10.54
N LEU A 572 12.86 25.18 -10.11
CA LEU A 572 13.64 24.31 -11.01
C LEU A 572 12.72 23.60 -12.02
N PRO A 573 13.24 23.20 -13.19
CA PRO A 573 12.42 22.60 -14.24
C PRO A 573 11.62 21.42 -13.75
N VAL A 574 10.31 21.44 -14.03
CA VAL A 574 9.40 20.33 -13.78
C VAL A 574 8.67 19.96 -15.07
N ALA A 575 8.44 18.68 -15.27
CA ALA A 575 7.65 18.16 -16.38
C ALA A 575 6.42 17.46 -15.83
N ALA A 576 5.29 17.56 -16.52
CA ALA A 576 4.14 16.74 -16.19
C ALA A 576 4.46 15.26 -16.50
N LYS A 577 4.06 14.34 -15.64
CA LYS A 577 4.09 12.91 -15.99
C LYS A 577 3.23 12.71 -17.22
N ALA A 578 3.79 12.03 -18.22
CA ALA A 578 3.00 11.58 -19.34
C ALA A 578 1.84 10.71 -18.80
N ALA A 579 0.59 11.10 -19.17
CA ALA A 579 -0.63 10.47 -18.70
C ALA A 579 -0.74 9.00 -19.15
#